data_2d8482939b3ff0b1d0576c0e78ebbcca
#
_entry.id   2d8482939b3ff0b1d0576c0e78ebbcca
#
_cell.length_a   1.000
_cell.length_b   1.000
_cell.length_c   1.000
_cell.angle_alpha   90.00
_cell.angle_beta   90.00
_cell.angle_gamma   90.00
#
_symmetry.space_group_name_H-M   'P 1'
#
loop_
_entity.id
_entity.type
_entity.pdbx_description
1 polymer ?
#
loop_
_entity_poly.entity_id
_entity_poly.type
_entity_poly.pdbx_seq_one_letter_code
_entity_poly.pdbx_strand_id
1 'polypeptide(L)'
;MSQISHAPAGPSASVGARQKSVVEEFSKLADWESRYKRIIEKGKNLPPLDDKKRVPENLVKGCQSQVWLHAHLNEQGFVVYEADSDAMITKGLVAVLLEVFSNARAQEILESQLDF
;
A
#
# COMPACT_ATOMS: atom_id res chain seq x y z
N MET A 1 -6.91 -22.45 -5.50
CA MET A 1 -7.06 -22.11 -5.01
C MET A 1 -7.57 -21.42 -4.57
N SER A 2 -7.58 -21.32 -4.63
CA SER A 2 -8.03 -20.78 -4.13
C SER A 2 -8.29 -19.90 -3.91
N GLN A 3 -8.15 -19.48 -3.96
CA GLN A 3 -8.33 -18.66 -3.55
C GLN A 3 -9.05 -17.87 -3.44
N ILE A 4 -9.39 -17.57 -3.14
CA ILE A 4 -10.08 -16.95 -2.98
C ILE A 4 -10.30 -16.03 -2.76
N SER A 5 -10.51 -15.72 -2.96
CA SER A 5 -10.83 -14.94 -2.53
C SER A 5 -11.37 -13.72 -2.66
N HIS A 6 -12.18 -13.54 -2.33
CA HIS A 6 -12.75 -12.31 -2.10
C HIS A 6 -11.85 -11.46 -1.33
N ALA A 7 -10.91 -12.05 -0.92
CA ALA A 7 -9.93 -11.31 -0.20
C ALA A 7 -9.38 -10.25 -1.09
N PRO A 8 -9.05 -9.11 -0.54
CA PRO A 8 -8.30 -8.16 -1.28
C PRO A 8 -7.11 -8.87 -1.86
N ALA A 9 -6.66 -8.40 -2.93
CA ALA A 9 -5.53 -8.99 -3.57
C ALA A 9 -4.42 -9.24 -2.57
N GLY A 10 -3.95 -10.46 -2.52
CA GLY A 10 -2.85 -10.87 -1.66
C GLY A 10 -1.62 -11.15 -2.48
N PRO A 11 -0.63 -11.82 -1.87
CA PRO A 11 0.61 -12.12 -2.58
C PRO A 11 0.41 -12.97 -3.84
N SER A 12 -0.71 -13.71 -3.92
CA SER A 12 -1.00 -14.54 -5.09
C SER A 12 -1.55 -13.75 -6.26
N ALA A 13 -2.00 -12.50 -6.04
CA ALA A 13 -2.54 -11.68 -7.10
C ALA A 13 -1.45 -10.81 -7.72
N SER A 14 -1.58 -10.54 -9.02
CA SER A 14 -0.65 -9.66 -9.70
C SER A 14 -0.84 -8.21 -9.26
N VAL A 15 0.18 -7.39 -9.45
CA VAL A 15 0.10 -5.96 -9.15
C VAL A 15 -1.02 -5.33 -9.98
N GLY A 16 -1.15 -5.71 -11.24
CA GLY A 16 -2.24 -5.18 -12.07
C GLY A 16 -3.62 -5.52 -11.55
N ALA A 17 -3.80 -6.75 -11.08
CA ALA A 17 -5.08 -7.16 -10.48
C ALA A 17 -5.36 -6.40 -9.20
N ARG A 18 -4.34 -6.13 -8.41
CA ARG A 18 -4.48 -5.35 -7.19
C ARG A 18 -4.87 -3.89 -7.48
N GLN A 19 -4.28 -3.30 -8.51
CA GLN A 19 -4.66 -1.95 -8.95
C GLN A 19 -6.13 -1.91 -9.36
N LYS A 20 -6.57 -2.88 -10.14
CA LYS A 20 -7.97 -2.96 -10.55
C LYS A 20 -8.89 -3.07 -9.36
N SER A 21 -8.51 -3.88 -8.37
CA SER A 21 -9.31 -4.07 -7.17
C SER A 21 -9.49 -2.75 -6.41
N VAL A 22 -8.43 -1.96 -6.29
CA VAL A 22 -8.48 -0.66 -5.64
C VAL A 22 -9.36 0.30 -6.43
N VAL A 23 -9.18 0.35 -7.75
CA VAL A 23 -10.00 1.23 -8.60
C VAL A 23 -11.48 0.87 -8.48
N GLU A 24 -11.80 -0.42 -8.51
CA GLU A 24 -13.18 -0.86 -8.38
C GLU A 24 -13.76 -0.50 -7.01
N GLU A 25 -12.96 -0.66 -5.96
CA GLU A 25 -13.39 -0.32 -4.62
C GLU A 25 -13.77 1.16 -4.52
N PHE A 26 -12.91 2.04 -5.03
CA PHE A 26 -13.14 3.48 -4.94
C PHE A 26 -14.18 3.98 -5.93
N SER A 27 -14.35 3.30 -7.06
CA SER A 27 -15.36 3.70 -8.03
C SER A 27 -16.78 3.50 -7.50
N LYS A 28 -16.95 2.65 -6.51
CA LYS A 28 -18.25 2.43 -5.86
C LYS A 28 -18.58 3.51 -4.84
N LEU A 29 -17.62 4.34 -4.49
CA LEU A 29 -17.80 5.42 -3.52
C LEU A 29 -18.18 6.69 -4.29
N ALA A 30 -19.42 7.15 -4.07
CA ALA A 30 -20.01 8.16 -4.93
C ALA A 30 -19.46 9.56 -4.72
N ASP A 31 -19.00 9.90 -3.53
CA ASP A 31 -18.57 11.26 -3.22
C ASP A 31 -17.20 11.29 -2.56
N TRP A 32 -16.64 12.50 -2.49
CA TRP A 32 -15.32 12.71 -1.92
C TRP A 32 -15.25 12.41 -0.44
N GLU A 33 -16.34 12.66 0.29
CA GLU A 33 -16.37 12.39 1.72
C GLU A 33 -16.23 10.90 1.99
N SER A 34 -16.95 10.07 1.24
CA SER A 34 -16.84 8.61 1.37
C SER A 34 -15.45 8.12 1.01
N ARG A 35 -14.84 8.68 -0.03
CA ARG A 35 -13.49 8.31 -0.45
C ARG A 35 -12.45 8.70 0.59
N TYR A 36 -12.60 9.88 1.18
CA TYR A 36 -11.74 10.33 2.26
C TYR A 36 -11.79 9.40 3.46
N LYS A 37 -13.03 9.06 3.87
CA LYS A 37 -13.22 8.16 5.00
C LYS A 37 -12.55 6.81 4.74
N ARG A 38 -12.67 6.31 3.51
CA ARG A 38 -12.07 5.03 3.14
C ARG A 38 -10.55 5.10 3.18
N ILE A 39 -9.98 6.17 2.70
CA ILE A 39 -8.51 6.37 2.73
C ILE A 39 -8.02 6.38 4.19
N ILE A 40 -8.68 7.17 5.04
CA ILE A 40 -8.30 7.25 6.45
C ILE A 40 -8.42 5.88 7.13
N GLU A 41 -9.47 5.15 6.82
CA GLU A 41 -9.69 3.81 7.36
C GLU A 41 -8.56 2.85 6.96
N LYS A 42 -8.14 2.90 5.71
CA LYS A 42 -7.03 2.07 5.24
C LYS A 42 -5.74 2.41 5.99
N GLY A 43 -5.50 3.69 6.25
CA GLY A 43 -4.35 4.12 7.02
C GLY A 43 -4.38 3.59 8.45
N LYS A 44 -5.55 3.59 9.08
CA LYS A 44 -5.70 3.07 10.44
C LYS A 44 -5.41 1.57 10.52
N ASN A 45 -5.65 0.86 9.43
CA ASN A 45 -5.40 -0.59 9.37
C ASN A 45 -3.99 -0.94 8.94
N LEU A 46 -3.16 0.06 8.64
CA LEU A 46 -1.77 -0.18 8.30
C LEU A 46 -1.04 -0.69 9.53
N PRO A 47 -0.30 -1.81 9.44
CA PRO A 47 0.44 -2.33 10.59
C PRO A 47 1.41 -1.29 11.14
N PRO A 48 1.60 -1.24 12.47
CA PRO A 48 2.55 -0.31 13.06
C PRO A 48 3.97 -0.56 12.54
N LEU A 49 4.68 0.53 12.30
CA LEU A 49 6.08 0.43 11.89
C LEU A 49 6.95 0.35 13.15
N ASP A 50 7.89 -0.59 13.15
CA ASP A 50 8.87 -0.72 14.23
C ASP A 50 9.64 0.61 14.36
N ASP A 51 9.80 1.09 15.59
CA ASP A 51 10.52 2.33 15.83
C ASP A 51 11.94 2.31 15.27
N LYS A 52 12.56 1.14 15.23
CA LYS A 52 13.90 0.99 14.66
C LYS A 52 13.94 1.32 13.16
N LYS A 53 12.78 1.32 12.51
CA LYS A 53 12.66 1.65 11.08
C LYS A 53 12.23 3.09 10.85
N ARG A 54 11.92 3.83 11.92
CA ARG A 54 11.61 5.26 11.84
C ARG A 54 12.89 6.07 11.92
N VAL A 55 13.72 5.93 10.91
CA VAL A 55 15.05 6.53 10.86
C VAL A 55 15.17 7.39 9.61
N PRO A 56 16.11 8.36 9.61
CA PRO A 56 16.24 9.28 8.46
C PRO A 56 16.44 8.58 7.13
N GLU A 57 17.10 7.42 7.13
CA GLU A 57 17.35 6.66 5.90
C GLU A 57 16.07 6.19 5.24
N ASN A 58 15.02 6.02 6.01
CA ASN A 58 13.73 5.54 5.51
C ASN A 58 12.75 6.67 5.24
N LEU A 59 13.11 7.93 5.49
CA LEU A 59 12.24 9.05 5.19
C LEU A 59 12.15 9.29 3.68
N VAL A 60 10.92 9.41 3.19
CA VAL A 60 10.67 9.72 1.80
C VAL A 60 10.83 11.23 1.63
N LYS A 61 11.73 11.64 0.74
CA LYS A 61 11.99 13.05 0.51
C LYS A 61 10.92 13.68 -0.36
N GLY A 62 10.69 14.95 -0.16
CA GLY A 62 9.74 15.70 -0.97
C GLY A 62 8.32 15.69 -0.46
N CYS A 63 8.05 15.02 0.65
CA CYS A 63 6.73 15.01 1.28
C CYS A 63 6.66 16.11 2.35
N GLN A 64 5.54 16.79 2.42
CA GLN A 64 5.31 17.79 3.48
C GLN A 64 5.14 17.10 4.83
N SER A 65 4.47 15.95 4.84
CA SER A 65 4.35 15.12 6.03
C SER A 65 5.55 14.19 6.11
N GLN A 66 5.85 13.71 7.31
CA GLN A 66 6.87 12.68 7.45
C GLN A 66 6.29 11.34 7.00
N VAL A 67 6.99 10.69 6.10
CA VAL A 67 6.63 9.36 5.60
C VAL A 67 7.87 8.48 5.71
N TRP A 68 7.75 7.36 6.40
CA TRP A 68 8.83 6.37 6.48
C TRP A 68 8.45 5.18 5.63
N LEU A 69 9.40 4.69 4.84
CA LEU A 69 9.19 3.52 3.99
C LEU A 69 10.40 2.60 4.11
N HIS A 70 10.14 1.34 4.40
CA HIS A 70 11.16 0.32 4.49
C HIS A 70 10.77 -0.85 3.61
N ALA A 71 11.73 -1.41 2.89
CA ALA A 71 11.49 -2.55 2.02
C ALA A 71 12.48 -3.66 2.30
N HIS A 72 12.02 -4.90 2.23
CA HIS A 72 12.91 -6.05 2.35
C HIS A 72 12.36 -7.20 1.52
N LEU A 73 13.20 -8.18 1.22
CA LEU A 73 12.77 -9.40 0.56
C LEU A 73 12.42 -10.44 1.61
N ASN A 74 11.27 -11.10 1.43
CA ASN A 74 10.93 -12.21 2.31
C ASN A 74 11.54 -13.52 1.79
N GLU A 75 11.25 -14.62 2.46
CA GLU A 75 11.84 -15.92 2.12
C GLU A 75 11.42 -16.40 0.74
N GLN A 76 10.25 -15.99 0.25
CA GLN A 76 9.79 -16.38 -1.08
C GLN A 76 10.29 -15.44 -2.18
N GLY A 77 11.08 -14.42 -1.84
CA GLY A 77 11.61 -13.49 -2.81
C GLY A 77 10.65 -12.36 -3.19
N PHE A 78 9.60 -12.15 -2.42
CA PHE A 78 8.71 -11.02 -2.61
C PHE A 78 9.23 -9.80 -1.88
N VAL A 79 9.01 -8.62 -2.47
CA VAL A 79 9.34 -7.35 -1.83
C VAL A 79 8.22 -7.02 -0.85
N VAL A 80 8.57 -6.87 0.40
CA VAL A 80 7.61 -6.50 1.45
C VAL A 80 7.90 -5.07 1.87
N TYR A 81 6.89 -4.22 1.80
CA TYR A 81 7.00 -2.83 2.23
C TYR A 81 6.35 -2.63 3.59
N GLU A 82 7.01 -1.83 4.40
CA GLU A 82 6.46 -1.38 5.68
C GLU A 82 6.58 0.13 5.70
N ALA A 83 5.57 0.81 6.22
CA ALA A 83 5.56 2.26 6.16
C ALA A 83 4.68 2.86 7.25
N ASP A 84 4.88 4.15 7.47
CA ASP A 84 4.03 4.93 8.36
C ASP A 84 4.12 6.39 7.96
N SER A 85 3.21 7.20 8.51
CA SER A 85 3.23 8.64 8.31
C SER A 85 2.64 9.31 9.54
N ASP A 86 3.03 10.58 9.76
CA ASP A 86 2.49 11.37 10.85
C ASP A 86 1.19 12.10 10.47
N ALA A 87 0.75 11.99 9.22
CA ALA A 87 -0.48 12.62 8.74
C ALA A 87 -1.49 11.54 8.33
N MET A 88 -2.74 11.69 8.75
CA MET A 88 -3.78 10.68 8.56
C MET A 88 -4.06 10.38 7.09
N ILE A 89 -4.20 11.41 6.27
CA ILE A 89 -4.50 11.23 4.84
C ILE A 89 -3.31 10.62 4.14
N THR A 90 -2.11 11.11 4.41
CA THR A 90 -0.89 10.58 3.81
C THR A 90 -0.70 9.12 4.19
N LYS A 91 -0.96 8.78 5.45
CA LYS A 91 -0.89 7.39 5.92
C LYS A 91 -1.86 6.51 5.15
N GLY A 92 -3.06 7.00 4.88
CA GLY A 92 -4.05 6.27 4.10
C GLY A 92 -3.61 6.05 2.65
N LEU A 93 -3.05 7.08 2.03
CA LEU A 93 -2.54 6.95 0.67
C LEU A 93 -1.37 5.96 0.59
N VAL A 94 -0.50 6.00 1.58
CA VAL A 94 0.60 5.03 1.67
C VAL A 94 0.05 3.62 1.82
N ALA A 95 -0.99 3.44 2.63
CA ALA A 95 -1.62 2.12 2.82
C ALA A 95 -2.16 1.58 1.50
N VAL A 96 -2.77 2.44 0.67
CA VAL A 96 -3.26 2.04 -0.65
C VAL A 96 -2.09 1.57 -1.53
N LEU A 97 -0.99 2.31 -1.53
CA LEU A 97 0.18 1.92 -2.32
C LEU A 97 0.75 0.59 -1.87
N LEU A 98 0.80 0.36 -0.57
CA LEU A 98 1.30 -0.91 -0.04
C LEU A 98 0.34 -2.06 -0.37
N GLU A 99 -0.95 -1.80 -0.39
CA GLU A 99 -1.93 -2.81 -0.78
C GLU A 99 -1.66 -3.31 -2.20
N VAL A 100 -1.23 -2.41 -3.08
CA VAL A 100 -0.94 -2.74 -4.48
C VAL A 100 0.43 -3.38 -4.64
N PHE A 101 1.45 -2.83 -4.03
CA PHE A 101 2.83 -3.19 -4.35
C PHE A 101 3.53 -4.09 -3.35
N SER A 102 3.06 -4.18 -2.10
CA SER A 102 3.72 -5.03 -1.11
C SER A 102 3.44 -6.51 -1.42
N ASN A 103 4.39 -7.37 -1.07
CA ASN A 103 4.30 -8.81 -1.33
C ASN A 103 4.21 -9.12 -2.83
N ALA A 104 5.06 -8.48 -3.63
CA ALA A 104 5.14 -8.73 -5.05
C ALA A 104 6.61 -8.90 -5.44
N ARG A 105 6.86 -9.50 -6.60
CA ARG A 105 8.24 -9.64 -7.09
C ARG A 105 8.75 -8.30 -7.56
N ALA A 106 10.05 -8.05 -7.33
CA ALA A 106 10.66 -6.79 -7.71
C ALA A 106 10.47 -6.49 -9.20
N GLN A 107 10.61 -7.51 -10.05
CA GLN A 107 10.45 -7.32 -11.48
C GLN A 107 9.02 -6.86 -11.82
N GLU A 108 8.03 -7.46 -11.18
CA GLU A 108 6.64 -7.10 -11.41
C GLU A 108 6.38 -5.65 -11.00
N ILE A 109 6.94 -5.22 -9.88
CA ILE A 109 6.80 -3.84 -9.42
C ILE A 109 7.40 -2.87 -10.43
N LEU A 110 8.61 -3.20 -10.91
CA LEU A 110 9.33 -2.34 -11.86
C LEU A 110 8.61 -2.23 -13.21
N GLU A 111 7.91 -3.28 -13.61
CA GLU A 111 7.21 -3.31 -14.90
C GLU A 111 5.80 -2.74 -14.82
N SER A 112 5.29 -2.52 -13.62
CA SER A 112 3.92 -2.05 -13.46
C SER A 112 3.81 -0.55 -13.74
N GLN A 113 2.59 -0.15 -14.13
CA GLN A 113 2.26 1.27 -14.32
C GLN A 113 1.16 1.63 -13.33
N LEU A 114 1.25 2.84 -12.79
CA LEU A 114 0.22 3.36 -11.91
C LEU A 114 -0.92 3.93 -12.76
N ASP A 115 -2.06 3.27 -12.71
CA ASP A 115 -3.24 3.64 -13.49
C ASP A 115 -4.39 4.14 -12.63
N PHE A 116 -4.13 4.44 -11.38
CA PHE A 116 -5.22 4.79 -10.47
C PHE A 116 -4.96 6.07 -9.70
#